data_4e0f02d2f6ea493e0e4daa559a88f125
#
_entry.id   4e0f02d2f6ea493e0e4daa559a88f125
#
_cell.length_a   1.000
_cell.length_b   1.000
_cell.length_c   1.000
_cell.angle_alpha   90.00
_cell.angle_beta   90.00
_cell.angle_gamma   90.00
#
_symmetry.space_group_name_H-M   'P 1'
#
loop_
_entity.id
_entity.type
_entity.pdbx_description
1 polymer ?
#
loop_
_entity_poly.entity_id
_entity_poly.type
_entity_poly.pdbx_seq_one_letter_code
_entity_poly.pdbx_strand_id
1 'polypeptide(L)'
;MLNFLFKSKPDYINFGLLFYRFALGISMFYHGYLKYVSGEQGLYKVGAMLSALGVPSGFEVILGTIASYAEMVGSILIVIGLFTRIGSLLIIGTLAVATILNLNGNFFSWDYPSQMGFGAIMLFFAGAGRYSLDKALFK
;
A
#
# COMPACT_ATOMS: atom_id res chain seq x y z
N MET A 1 0.43 20.15 28.77
CA MET A 1 0.71 18.72 28.54
C MET A 1 -0.57 17.86 28.53
N LEU A 2 -1.48 17.99 29.51
CA LEU A 2 -2.76 17.24 29.56
C LEU A 2 -3.68 17.46 28.34
N ASN A 3 -3.69 18.67 27.75
CA ASN A 3 -4.51 18.94 26.55
C ASN A 3 -4.12 18.10 25.31
N PHE A 4 -2.87 17.68 25.21
CA PHE A 4 -2.43 16.80 24.12
C PHE A 4 -3.03 15.41 24.24
N LEU A 5 -3.16 14.89 25.48
CA LEU A 5 -3.67 13.53 25.72
C LEU A 5 -5.20 13.42 25.53
N PHE A 6 -5.95 14.51 25.77
CA PHE A 6 -7.41 14.44 25.85
C PHE A 6 -8.14 15.27 24.77
N LYS A 7 -7.43 16.11 24.01
CA LYS A 7 -8.03 16.93 22.95
C LYS A 7 -7.40 16.61 21.60
N SER A 8 -8.21 16.06 20.70
CA SER A 8 -7.83 15.91 19.30
C SER A 8 -7.88 17.26 18.61
N LYS A 9 -6.75 17.72 18.09
CA LYS A 9 -6.68 18.91 17.24
C LYS A 9 -6.45 18.50 15.80
N PRO A 10 -7.02 19.22 14.81
CA PRO A 10 -6.81 18.93 13.38
C PRO A 10 -5.32 18.84 12.99
N ASP A 11 -4.46 19.65 13.59
CA ASP A 11 -3.01 19.62 13.31
C ASP A 11 -2.35 18.32 13.75
N TYR A 12 -2.77 17.72 14.87
CA TYR A 12 -2.26 16.43 15.33
C TYR A 12 -2.65 15.30 14.35
N ILE A 13 -3.88 15.34 13.85
CA ILE A 13 -4.37 14.38 12.85
C ILE A 13 -3.56 14.51 11.55
N ASN A 14 -3.36 15.73 11.07
CA ASN A 14 -2.58 15.98 9.86
C ASN A 14 -1.12 15.55 10.00
N PHE A 15 -0.53 15.72 11.17
CA PHE A 15 0.84 15.24 11.45
C PHE A 15 0.90 13.71 11.52
N GLY A 16 -0.10 13.09 12.16
CA GLY A 16 -0.24 11.63 12.18
C GLY A 16 -0.37 11.03 10.78
N LEU A 17 -1.19 11.65 9.91
CA LEU A 17 -1.33 11.25 8.51
C LEU A 17 -0.01 11.38 7.73
N LEU A 18 0.72 12.48 7.93
CA LEU A 18 2.04 12.67 7.30
C LEU A 18 2.99 11.53 7.71
N PHE A 19 3.13 11.29 9.01
CA PHE A 19 4.01 10.24 9.53
C PHE A 19 3.61 8.86 9.00
N TYR A 20 2.31 8.56 9.03
CA TYR A 20 1.80 7.28 8.55
C TYR A 20 2.03 7.07 7.05
N ARG A 21 1.87 8.11 6.23
CA ARG A 21 2.17 8.06 4.79
C ARG A 21 3.63 7.71 4.53
N PHE A 22 4.56 8.29 5.28
CA PHE A 22 5.99 7.93 5.17
C PHE A 22 6.23 6.48 5.57
N ALA A 23 5.70 6.05 6.71
CA ALA A 23 5.89 4.68 7.20
C ALA A 23 5.34 3.64 6.22
N LEU A 24 4.07 3.78 5.82
CA LEU A 24 3.43 2.86 4.86
C LEU A 24 4.11 2.91 3.49
N GLY A 25 4.35 4.12 2.97
CA GLY A 25 4.89 4.28 1.62
C GLY A 25 6.32 3.76 1.51
N ILE A 26 7.20 4.04 2.45
CA ILE A 26 8.58 3.51 2.43
C ILE A 26 8.56 1.98 2.52
N SER A 27 7.75 1.43 3.43
CA SER A 27 7.61 -0.03 3.56
C SER A 27 7.13 -0.68 2.26
N MET A 28 6.05 -0.17 1.69
CA MET A 28 5.46 -0.74 0.47
C MET A 28 6.32 -0.53 -0.77
N PHE A 29 7.05 0.59 -0.85
CA PHE A 29 8.03 0.79 -1.91
C PHE A 29 9.11 -0.29 -1.87
N TYR A 30 9.63 -0.58 -0.68
CA TYR A 30 10.65 -1.60 -0.51
C TYR A 30 10.14 -3.00 -0.89
N HIS A 31 8.90 -3.33 -0.53
CA HIS A 31 8.27 -4.59 -0.95
C HIS A 31 8.13 -4.72 -2.47
N GLY A 32 7.65 -3.67 -3.14
CA GLY A 32 7.56 -3.64 -4.60
C GLY A 32 8.93 -3.72 -5.27
N TYR A 33 9.91 -2.99 -4.75
CA TYR A 33 11.29 -3.02 -5.24
C TYR A 33 11.93 -4.42 -5.12
N LEU A 34 11.76 -5.10 -3.98
CA LEU A 34 12.28 -6.46 -3.81
C LEU A 34 11.67 -7.45 -4.81
N LYS A 35 10.38 -7.34 -5.11
CA LYS A 35 9.72 -8.14 -6.15
C LYS A 35 10.34 -7.85 -7.52
N TYR A 36 10.56 -6.59 -7.84
CA TYR A 36 11.13 -6.17 -9.11
C TYR A 36 12.56 -6.71 -9.30
N VAL A 37 13.45 -6.54 -8.31
CA VAL A 37 14.84 -6.98 -8.40
C VAL A 37 15.03 -8.49 -8.29
N SER A 38 14.01 -9.24 -7.87
CA SER A 38 14.03 -10.70 -7.88
C SER A 38 14.04 -11.31 -9.29
N GLY A 39 13.90 -10.47 -10.31
CA GLY A 39 13.93 -10.85 -11.71
C GLY A 39 12.71 -11.66 -12.16
N GLU A 40 12.79 -12.21 -13.35
CA GLU A 40 11.67 -12.91 -14.00
C GLU A 40 11.11 -14.06 -13.15
N GLN A 41 11.98 -14.84 -12.51
CA GLN A 41 11.56 -15.96 -11.66
C GLN A 41 10.77 -15.49 -10.42
N GLY A 42 11.19 -14.38 -9.82
CA GLY A 42 10.48 -13.79 -8.67
C GLY A 42 9.14 -13.20 -9.08
N LEU A 43 9.10 -12.47 -10.18
CA LEU A 43 7.87 -11.90 -10.75
C LEU A 43 6.89 -13.01 -11.15
N TYR A 44 7.40 -14.10 -11.76
CA TYR A 44 6.60 -15.29 -12.05
C TYR A 44 5.93 -15.85 -10.79
N LYS A 45 6.68 -16.02 -9.70
CA LYS A 45 6.12 -16.54 -8.43
C LYS A 45 5.00 -15.65 -7.88
N VAL A 46 5.18 -14.33 -7.94
CA VAL A 46 4.15 -13.36 -7.50
C VAL A 46 2.90 -13.46 -8.36
N GLY A 47 3.06 -13.52 -9.67
CA GLY A 47 1.92 -13.63 -10.59
C GLY A 47 1.24 -15.01 -10.57
N ALA A 48 2.00 -16.08 -10.38
CA ALA A 48 1.48 -17.44 -10.26
C ALA A 48 0.53 -17.61 -9.05
N MET A 49 0.72 -16.81 -7.99
CA MET A 49 -0.25 -16.78 -6.88
C MET A 49 -1.65 -16.39 -7.35
N LEU A 50 -1.78 -15.57 -8.40
CA LEU A 50 -3.07 -15.13 -8.95
C LEU A 50 -3.80 -16.25 -9.71
N SER A 51 -3.10 -17.33 -10.11
CA SER A 51 -3.73 -18.53 -10.69
C SER A 51 -4.72 -19.16 -9.71
N ALA A 52 -4.45 -19.07 -8.41
CA ALA A 52 -5.37 -19.53 -7.36
C ALA A 52 -6.68 -18.72 -7.33
N LEU A 53 -6.71 -17.54 -7.93
CA LEU A 53 -7.91 -16.71 -8.08
C LEU A 53 -8.58 -16.86 -9.46
N GLY A 54 -8.19 -17.90 -10.24
CA GLY A 54 -8.80 -18.21 -11.53
C GLY A 54 -8.21 -17.44 -12.72
N VAL A 55 -7.07 -16.77 -12.56
CA VAL A 55 -6.40 -16.11 -13.67
C VAL A 55 -5.72 -17.17 -14.56
N PRO A 56 -5.93 -17.14 -15.91
CA PRO A 56 -5.31 -18.09 -16.82
C PRO A 56 -3.77 -18.08 -16.73
N SER A 57 -3.17 -19.25 -16.93
CA SER A 57 -1.71 -19.38 -17.04
C SER A 57 -1.15 -18.63 -18.27
N GLY A 58 0.12 -18.24 -18.21
CA GLY A 58 0.81 -17.50 -19.25
C GLY A 58 0.94 -16.00 -19.01
N PHE A 59 0.29 -15.46 -17.99
CA PHE A 59 0.34 -14.04 -17.64
C PHE A 59 1.13 -13.76 -16.34
N GLU A 60 1.75 -14.77 -15.75
CA GLU A 60 2.35 -14.71 -14.41
C GLU A 60 3.38 -13.61 -14.28
N VAL A 61 4.35 -13.53 -15.22
CA VAL A 61 5.40 -12.49 -15.18
C VAL A 61 4.81 -11.09 -15.35
N ILE A 62 3.83 -10.95 -16.24
CA ILE A 62 3.16 -9.66 -16.46
C ILE A 62 2.42 -9.22 -15.22
N LEU A 63 1.66 -10.12 -14.58
CA LEU A 63 0.89 -9.82 -13.37
C LEU A 63 1.81 -9.53 -12.18
N GLY A 64 2.89 -10.27 -12.02
CA GLY A 64 3.91 -9.99 -11.01
C GLY A 64 4.57 -8.62 -11.22
N THR A 65 4.83 -8.26 -12.48
CA THR A 65 5.36 -6.95 -12.85
C THR A 65 4.37 -5.84 -12.51
N ILE A 66 3.10 -6.00 -12.87
CA ILE A 66 2.03 -5.04 -12.55
C ILE A 66 1.92 -4.85 -11.03
N ALA A 67 1.91 -5.95 -10.26
CA ALA A 67 1.85 -5.87 -8.80
C ALA A 67 3.05 -5.13 -8.20
N SER A 68 4.26 -5.42 -8.69
CA SER A 68 5.49 -4.74 -8.26
C SER A 68 5.44 -3.23 -8.53
N TYR A 69 5.06 -2.83 -9.74
CA TYR A 69 4.93 -1.41 -10.10
C TYR A 69 3.79 -0.73 -9.35
N ALA A 70 2.66 -1.39 -9.14
CA ALA A 70 1.55 -0.85 -8.37
C ALA A 70 1.98 -0.51 -6.94
N GLU A 71 2.78 -1.36 -6.30
CA GLU A 71 3.35 -1.09 -4.98
C GLU A 71 4.35 0.07 -5.01
N MET A 72 5.28 0.10 -5.96
CA MET A 72 6.28 1.17 -6.03
C MET A 72 5.65 2.52 -6.36
N VAL A 73 4.83 2.60 -7.41
CA VAL A 73 4.17 3.84 -7.83
C VAL A 73 3.17 4.31 -6.79
N GLY A 74 2.32 3.40 -6.29
CA GLY A 74 1.36 3.71 -5.22
C GLY A 74 2.04 4.28 -3.99
N SER A 75 3.18 3.70 -3.62
CA SER A 75 3.99 4.17 -2.49
C SER A 75 4.55 5.57 -2.69
N ILE A 76 5.10 5.87 -3.86
CA ILE A 76 5.61 7.20 -4.19
C ILE A 76 4.48 8.22 -4.07
N LEU A 77 3.31 7.94 -4.65
CA LEU A 77 2.14 8.82 -4.58
C LEU A 77 1.71 9.08 -3.13
N ILE A 78 1.71 8.05 -2.29
CA ILE A 78 1.36 8.17 -0.86
C ILE A 78 2.41 9.02 -0.13
N VAL A 79 3.70 8.77 -0.31
CA VAL A 79 4.78 9.51 0.38
C VAL A 79 4.70 11.00 0.06
N ILE A 80 4.69 11.37 -1.21
CA ILE A 80 4.62 12.78 -1.62
C ILE A 80 3.24 13.41 -1.37
N GLY A 81 2.21 12.57 -1.18
CA GLY A 81 0.83 13.02 -0.99
C GLY A 81 0.22 13.62 -2.25
N LEU A 82 0.52 13.07 -3.41
CA LEU A 82 -0.05 13.42 -4.69
C LEU A 82 -0.92 12.27 -5.19
N PHE A 83 -2.16 12.56 -5.55
CA PHE A 83 -3.16 11.52 -5.89
C PHE A 83 -3.19 10.39 -4.85
N THR A 84 -3.15 10.76 -3.57
CA THR A 84 -3.02 9.83 -2.45
C THR A 84 -4.07 8.73 -2.47
N ARG A 85 -5.30 9.03 -2.87
CA ARG A 85 -6.38 8.04 -2.98
C ARG A 85 -6.11 7.01 -4.07
N ILE A 86 -5.54 7.43 -5.22
CA ILE A 86 -5.15 6.51 -6.30
C ILE A 86 -4.00 5.63 -5.83
N GLY A 87 -2.97 6.23 -5.21
CA GLY A 87 -1.86 5.46 -4.60
C GLY A 87 -2.36 4.44 -3.59
N SER A 88 -3.31 4.84 -2.73
CA SER A 88 -3.92 3.93 -1.75
C SER A 88 -4.67 2.78 -2.42
N LEU A 89 -5.43 3.03 -3.49
CA LEU A 89 -6.13 1.96 -4.24
C LEU A 89 -5.17 0.93 -4.83
N LEU A 90 -4.04 1.37 -5.38
CA LEU A 90 -3.01 0.48 -5.90
C LEU A 90 -2.47 -0.44 -4.79
N ILE A 91 -2.16 0.13 -3.62
CA ILE A 91 -1.68 -0.62 -2.46
C ILE A 91 -2.77 -1.56 -1.90
N ILE A 92 -4.02 -1.09 -1.78
CA ILE A 92 -5.15 -1.91 -1.34
C ILE A 92 -5.30 -3.13 -2.24
N GLY A 93 -5.26 -2.95 -3.57
CA GLY A 93 -5.40 -4.04 -4.53
C GLY A 93 -4.34 -5.13 -4.34
N THR A 94 -3.07 -4.75 -4.25
CA THR A 94 -1.98 -5.73 -4.07
C THR A 94 -2.03 -6.42 -2.71
N LEU A 95 -2.33 -5.68 -1.63
CA LEU A 95 -2.41 -6.23 -0.28
C LEU A 95 -3.67 -7.09 -0.06
N ALA A 96 -4.79 -6.76 -0.69
CA ALA A 96 -5.99 -7.62 -0.66
C ALA A 96 -5.70 -8.99 -1.28
N VAL A 97 -5.06 -9.02 -2.45
CA VAL A 97 -4.62 -10.27 -3.08
C VAL A 97 -3.66 -11.03 -2.17
N ALA A 98 -2.64 -10.36 -1.64
CA ALA A 98 -1.67 -10.98 -0.74
C ALA A 98 -2.35 -11.56 0.52
N THR A 99 -3.31 -10.84 1.10
CA THR A 99 -4.07 -11.30 2.27
C THR A 99 -4.90 -12.55 1.93
N ILE A 100 -5.72 -12.49 0.87
CA ILE A 100 -6.61 -13.60 0.47
C ILE A 100 -5.80 -14.87 0.19
N LEU A 101 -4.71 -14.76 -0.54
CA LEU A 101 -3.88 -15.91 -0.91
C LEU A 101 -3.15 -16.54 0.28
N ASN A 102 -2.95 -15.80 1.36
CA ASN A 102 -2.30 -16.29 2.57
C ASN A 102 -3.26 -16.67 3.70
N LEU A 103 -4.59 -16.59 3.50
CA LEU A 103 -5.58 -16.91 4.53
C LEU A 103 -5.46 -18.35 5.08
N ASN A 104 -5.03 -19.29 4.23
CA ASN A 104 -4.81 -20.70 4.63
C ASN A 104 -3.42 -20.93 5.27
N GLY A 105 -2.58 -19.91 5.33
CA GLY A 105 -1.28 -19.96 5.98
C GLY A 105 -1.35 -19.78 7.49
N ASN A 106 -0.19 -19.62 8.12
CA ASN A 106 -0.14 -19.24 9.53
C ASN A 106 -0.61 -17.80 9.73
N PHE A 107 -0.94 -17.44 10.99
CA PHE A 107 -1.43 -16.10 11.34
C PHE A 107 -0.57 -14.97 10.76
N PHE A 108 0.75 -15.05 10.89
CA PHE A 108 1.66 -14.00 10.43
C PHE A 108 1.72 -13.83 8.91
N SER A 109 1.31 -14.84 8.14
CA SER A 109 1.33 -14.78 6.67
C SER A 109 0.27 -13.81 6.12
N TRP A 110 -0.91 -13.75 6.72
CA TRP A 110 -2.02 -12.89 6.27
C TRP A 110 -2.23 -11.65 7.13
N ASP A 111 -1.82 -11.68 8.41
CA ASP A 111 -1.99 -10.58 9.36
C ASP A 111 -1.23 -9.33 8.90
N TYR A 112 0.05 -9.47 8.57
CA TYR A 112 0.88 -8.36 8.11
C TYR A 112 0.29 -7.64 6.88
N PRO A 113 0.00 -8.32 5.74
CA PRO A 113 -0.58 -7.64 4.59
C PRO A 113 -1.98 -7.06 4.86
N SER A 114 -2.79 -7.69 5.72
CA SER A 114 -4.10 -7.17 6.07
C SER A 114 -3.99 -5.86 6.87
N GLN A 115 -3.11 -5.77 7.84
CA GLN A 115 -2.93 -4.55 8.65
C GLN A 115 -2.41 -3.38 7.79
N MET A 116 -1.45 -3.62 6.91
CA MET A 116 -1.00 -2.62 5.94
C MET A 116 -2.13 -2.20 5.00
N GLY A 117 -2.96 -3.15 4.57
CA GLY A 117 -4.15 -2.91 3.76
C GLY A 117 -5.18 -2.01 4.46
N PHE A 118 -5.49 -2.27 5.73
CA PHE A 118 -6.37 -1.40 6.52
C PHE A 118 -5.82 0.02 6.64
N GLY A 119 -4.53 0.16 6.78
CA GLY A 119 -3.90 1.47 6.78
C GLY A 119 -3.99 2.19 5.44
N ALA A 120 -3.86 1.47 4.32
CA ALA A 120 -4.09 2.04 2.99
C ALA A 120 -5.57 2.44 2.79
N ILE A 121 -6.52 1.63 3.30
CA ILE A 121 -7.95 1.97 3.33
C ILE A 121 -8.20 3.24 4.14
N MET A 122 -7.56 3.38 5.30
CA MET A 122 -7.62 4.60 6.09
C MET A 122 -7.17 5.82 5.28
N LEU A 123 -6.02 5.74 4.58
CA LEU A 123 -5.52 6.82 3.74
C LEU A 123 -6.45 7.13 2.55
N PHE A 124 -7.10 6.11 1.99
CA PHE A 124 -8.07 6.31 0.91
C PHE A 124 -9.24 7.19 1.35
N PHE A 125 -9.78 6.96 2.54
CA PHE A 125 -10.89 7.77 3.07
C PHE A 125 -10.42 9.10 3.65
N ALA A 126 -9.37 9.11 4.47
CA ALA A 126 -8.86 10.32 5.12
C ALA A 126 -8.18 11.29 4.14
N GLY A 127 -7.64 10.77 3.03
CA GLY A 127 -6.82 11.54 2.11
C GLY A 127 -5.44 11.85 2.66
N ALA A 128 -4.71 12.72 1.95
CA ALA A 128 -3.31 13.01 2.24
C ALA A 128 -3.07 13.93 3.46
N GLY A 129 -4.12 14.62 3.93
CA GLY A 129 -4.01 15.62 5.00
C GLY A 129 -3.38 16.94 4.53
N ARG A 130 -3.16 17.87 5.49
CA ARG A 130 -2.70 19.23 5.20
C ARG A 130 -1.29 19.29 4.59
N TYR A 131 -0.40 18.40 5.01
CA TYR A 131 0.99 18.37 4.56
C TYR A 131 1.17 17.47 3.33
N SER A 132 0.59 17.90 2.19
CA SER A 132 0.53 17.08 0.97
C SER A 132 0.48 17.96 -0.28
N LEU A 133 0.93 17.40 -1.41
CA LEU A 133 0.77 18.04 -2.71
C LEU A 133 -0.71 18.08 -3.15
N ASP A 134 -1.53 17.10 -2.79
CA ASP A 134 -2.97 17.13 -3.05
C ASP A 134 -3.60 18.42 -2.48
N LYS A 135 -3.22 18.78 -1.24
CA LYS A 135 -3.73 20.02 -0.62
C LYS A 135 -3.18 21.29 -1.23
N ALA A 136 -1.98 21.24 -1.78
CA ALA A 136 -1.35 22.41 -2.42
C ALA A 136 -1.95 22.67 -3.81
N LEU A 137 -2.26 21.61 -4.57
CA LEU A 137 -2.68 21.70 -5.97
C LEU A 137 -4.21 21.71 -6.15
N PHE A 138 -4.95 21.00 -5.29
CA PHE A 138 -6.40 20.84 -5.40
C PHE A 138 -7.13 21.51 -4.21
N LYS A 139 -6.95 22.82 -4.10
CA LYS A 139 -7.60 23.66 -3.07
C LYS A 139 -9.11 23.76 -3.27
#